data_114ab76fdfbb50a476692e89348c8c29
#
_entry.id   114ab76fdfbb50a476692e89348c8c29
#
_cell.length_a   1.000
_cell.length_b   1.000
_cell.length_c   1.000
_cell.angle_alpha   90.00
_cell.angle_beta   90.00
_cell.angle_gamma   90.00
#
_symmetry.space_group_name_H-M   'P 1'
#
loop_
_entity.id
_entity.type
_entity.pdbx_description
1 polymer ?
#
loop_
_entity_poly.entity_id
_entity_poly.type
_entity_poly.pdbx_seq_one_letter_code
_entity_poly.pdbx_strand_id
1 'polypeptide(L)'
;SNRISSMLADQGHAFANINAIPKLDEKEKTVVITYFIDPGKKVYTRRINITGNSRTRDEVVRREFRQMEGSGFSREKLKLSRERAQRTGYFDRVTVKTKAVDSSNDEIDIDVEVIEKPSGALMAGIGFSQSSGVAFNASIRQNNFLGTGKKVALAFETDEANEHYEISYTNPYYTIDGMSRGFTLSYKTTDFDELDTADYKTNDGIIGVNFGIPLDEFHKFNFGLALHSIDFKLGANPSTQITNWQTNEGSNYLNVEGSVGWVHDSRDSATFPKEGALQKVSAEFTLPGSDLTYYKMEYQHGRYFPLGGDLVLGVNGRLGYGDSYGDTSSLPFFENYFLGGPSTVRGFSTFSLGPRDSQGEPLGGNTKVLGNMELLYPAPFMPKAMRISAFADAGAVYDSGSDIFNSDELRYSAGIGVQWLSPVGAIKFSYAEPFNKDNQDESEEFQFTFGSSF
;
A
#
# COMPACT_ATOMS: atom_id res chain seq x y z
N SER A 1 -3.51 -39.63 0.49
CA SER A 1 -3.34 -39.74 1.98
C SER A 1 -3.18 -38.36 2.62
N ASN A 2 -2.26 -37.50 2.21
CA ASN A 2 -1.95 -36.23 2.88
C ASN A 2 -3.15 -35.28 3.03
N ARG A 3 -4.00 -35.18 2.01
CA ARG A 3 -5.21 -34.34 2.06
C ARG A 3 -6.23 -34.83 3.06
N ILE A 4 -6.46 -36.15 3.12
CA ILE A 4 -7.38 -36.77 4.08
C ILE A 4 -6.83 -36.60 5.50
N SER A 5 -5.52 -36.84 5.71
CA SER A 5 -4.85 -36.63 7.02
C SER A 5 -4.98 -35.18 7.48
N SER A 6 -4.82 -34.19 6.58
CA SER A 6 -5.01 -32.78 6.93
C SER A 6 -6.45 -32.47 7.33
N MET A 7 -7.45 -32.96 6.56
CA MET A 7 -8.86 -32.76 6.89
C MET A 7 -9.24 -33.34 8.27
N LEU A 8 -8.73 -34.52 8.59
CA LEU A 8 -8.96 -35.15 9.92
C LEU A 8 -8.25 -34.36 11.03
N ALA A 9 -7.01 -33.91 10.78
CA ALA A 9 -6.28 -33.09 11.73
C ALA A 9 -6.98 -31.74 12.01
N ASP A 10 -7.65 -31.15 11.01
CA ASP A 10 -8.43 -29.92 11.18
C ASP A 10 -9.73 -30.12 11.96
N GLN A 11 -10.20 -31.38 12.07
CA GLN A 11 -11.31 -31.79 12.92
C GLN A 11 -10.88 -32.24 14.32
N GLY A 12 -9.59 -32.11 14.66
CA GLY A 12 -9.03 -32.50 15.95
C GLY A 12 -8.33 -33.85 15.98
N HIS A 13 -8.32 -34.61 14.90
CA HIS A 13 -7.70 -35.94 14.85
C HIS A 13 -6.21 -35.85 14.44
N ALA A 14 -5.36 -35.33 15.34
CA ALA A 14 -3.95 -35.03 15.06
C ALA A 14 -3.12 -36.26 14.67
N PHE A 15 -3.51 -37.46 15.16
CA PHE A 15 -2.79 -38.72 15.00
C PHE A 15 -3.55 -39.73 14.12
N ALA A 16 -4.43 -39.25 13.23
CA ALA A 16 -5.15 -40.12 12.31
C ALA A 16 -4.20 -40.96 11.46
N ASN A 17 -4.43 -42.25 11.40
CA ASN A 17 -3.67 -43.17 10.59
C ASN A 17 -4.43 -43.50 9.31
N ILE A 18 -3.77 -43.37 8.17
CA ILE A 18 -4.35 -43.60 6.84
C ILE A 18 -3.46 -44.57 6.09
N ASN A 19 -3.94 -45.77 5.92
CA ASN A 19 -3.28 -46.82 5.15
C ASN A 19 -3.92 -46.92 3.77
N ALA A 20 -3.17 -46.66 2.70
CA ALA A 20 -3.61 -46.75 1.32
C ALA A 20 -3.10 -48.07 0.71
N ILE A 21 -4.03 -48.96 0.35
CA ILE A 21 -3.72 -50.24 -0.28
C ILE A 21 -4.10 -50.17 -1.75
N PRO A 22 -3.14 -50.12 -2.69
CA PRO A 22 -3.41 -50.17 -4.12
C PRO A 22 -3.69 -51.64 -4.56
N LYS A 23 -4.71 -51.82 -5.37
CA LYS A 23 -5.02 -53.08 -6.08
C LYS A 23 -4.93 -52.81 -7.56
N LEU A 24 -3.98 -53.45 -8.23
CA LEU A 24 -3.81 -53.35 -9.70
C LEU A 24 -4.82 -54.29 -10.38
N ASP A 25 -5.47 -53.77 -11.41
CA ASP A 25 -6.17 -54.55 -12.42
C ASP A 25 -5.38 -54.49 -13.73
N GLU A 26 -4.63 -55.53 -14.02
CA GLU A 26 -3.78 -55.60 -15.20
C GLU A 26 -4.58 -55.67 -16.52
N LYS A 27 -5.84 -56.16 -16.48
CA LYS A 27 -6.70 -56.29 -17.68
C LYS A 27 -7.25 -54.92 -18.07
N GLU A 28 -7.76 -54.19 -17.12
CA GLU A 28 -8.37 -52.88 -17.33
C GLU A 28 -7.36 -51.73 -17.29
N LYS A 29 -6.09 -52.02 -16.96
CA LYS A 29 -5.00 -51.04 -16.75
C LYS A 29 -5.39 -49.95 -15.77
N THR A 30 -6.13 -50.31 -14.72
CA THR A 30 -6.60 -49.40 -13.66
C THR A 30 -6.02 -49.79 -12.32
N VAL A 31 -5.94 -48.79 -11.40
CA VAL A 31 -5.54 -49.01 -10.01
C VAL A 31 -6.67 -48.54 -9.10
N VAL A 32 -7.20 -49.47 -8.30
CA VAL A 32 -8.15 -49.16 -7.24
C VAL A 32 -7.38 -48.96 -5.95
N ILE A 33 -7.47 -47.75 -5.36
CA ILE A 33 -6.82 -47.43 -4.09
C ILE A 33 -7.89 -47.45 -2.99
N THR A 34 -7.75 -48.39 -2.06
CA THR A 34 -8.61 -48.46 -0.87
C THR A 34 -7.92 -47.80 0.29
N TYR A 35 -8.57 -46.78 0.87
CA TYR A 35 -8.06 -46.07 2.06
C TYR A 35 -8.72 -46.66 3.32
N PHE A 36 -7.89 -47.21 4.20
CA PHE A 36 -8.28 -47.59 5.56
C PHE A 36 -7.97 -46.44 6.48
N ILE A 37 -8.98 -45.85 7.11
CA ILE A 37 -8.86 -44.66 7.91
C ILE A 37 -9.20 -45.00 9.36
N ASP A 38 -8.21 -44.81 10.22
CA ASP A 38 -8.42 -44.78 11.67
C ASP A 38 -8.23 -43.35 12.14
N PRO A 39 -9.29 -42.63 12.50
CA PRO A 39 -9.20 -41.22 12.91
C PRO A 39 -8.53 -41.05 14.28
N GLY A 40 -8.50 -42.11 15.11
CA GLY A 40 -8.03 -41.99 16.49
C GLY A 40 -8.90 -41.08 17.36
N LYS A 41 -8.41 -40.67 18.51
CA LYS A 41 -9.10 -39.72 19.41
C LYS A 41 -8.97 -38.27 18.94
N LYS A 42 -9.91 -37.43 19.32
CA LYS A 42 -9.76 -35.96 19.23
C LYS A 42 -8.72 -35.50 20.24
N VAL A 43 -7.90 -34.55 19.80
CA VAL A 43 -6.77 -34.03 20.57
C VAL A 43 -6.95 -32.55 20.80
N TYR A 44 -6.66 -32.10 22.01
CA TYR A 44 -6.75 -30.72 22.45
C TYR A 44 -5.35 -30.13 22.69
N THR A 45 -5.16 -28.86 22.41
CA THR A 45 -3.92 -28.15 22.71
C THR A 45 -3.88 -27.78 24.19
N ARG A 46 -2.98 -28.38 24.95
CA ARG A 46 -2.79 -28.10 26.38
C ARG A 46 -2.05 -26.77 26.60
N ARG A 47 -0.86 -26.65 26.01
CA ARG A 47 0.01 -25.48 26.16
C ARG A 47 0.70 -25.13 24.85
N ILE A 48 1.00 -23.83 24.69
CA ILE A 48 1.86 -23.29 23.65
C ILE A 48 3.10 -22.71 24.32
N ASN A 49 4.23 -23.43 24.21
CA ASN A 49 5.52 -23.04 24.78
C ASN A 49 6.30 -22.25 23.73
N ILE A 50 6.69 -21.02 24.04
CA ILE A 50 7.45 -20.15 23.14
C ILE A 50 8.87 -20.05 23.67
N THR A 51 9.87 -20.26 22.81
CA THR A 51 11.30 -20.22 23.14
C THR A 51 12.08 -19.48 22.04
N GLY A 52 13.26 -18.94 22.42
CA GLY A 52 14.13 -18.21 21.48
C GLY A 52 13.81 -16.70 21.36
N ASN A 53 12.76 -16.22 22.01
CA ASN A 53 12.33 -14.82 22.00
C ASN A 53 13.00 -14.01 23.13
N SER A 54 14.33 -13.88 23.08
CA SER A 54 15.10 -13.20 24.12
C SER A 54 14.89 -11.68 24.20
N ARG A 55 14.52 -11.05 23.09
CA ARG A 55 14.23 -9.61 22.96
C ARG A 55 12.73 -9.33 22.80
N THR A 56 12.03 -10.19 22.06
CA THR A 56 10.60 -10.04 21.78
C THR A 56 9.77 -10.61 22.93
N ARG A 57 8.80 -9.85 23.42
CA ARG A 57 7.90 -10.32 24.47
C ARG A 57 7.06 -11.51 24.00
N ASP A 58 6.76 -12.42 24.89
CA ASP A 58 5.96 -13.63 24.62
C ASP A 58 4.59 -13.29 24.00
N GLU A 59 3.94 -12.25 24.50
CA GLU A 59 2.65 -11.76 24.00
C GLU A 59 2.67 -11.42 22.49
N VAL A 60 3.82 -10.95 21.97
CA VAL A 60 3.97 -10.56 20.57
C VAL A 60 3.93 -11.76 19.63
N VAL A 61 4.48 -12.89 20.07
CA VAL A 61 4.40 -14.16 19.33
C VAL A 61 3.02 -14.77 19.50
N ARG A 62 2.53 -14.83 20.73
CA ARG A 62 1.29 -15.51 21.14
C ARG A 62 0.05 -14.92 20.44
N ARG A 63 -0.04 -13.61 20.29
CA ARG A 63 -1.17 -12.93 19.61
C ARG A 63 -1.30 -13.26 18.12
N GLU A 64 -0.23 -13.75 17.48
CA GLU A 64 -0.28 -14.20 16.09
C GLU A 64 -0.86 -15.62 15.95
N PHE A 65 -1.01 -16.35 17.05
CA PHE A 65 -1.51 -17.70 17.02
C PHE A 65 -3.05 -17.73 16.93
N ARG A 66 -3.55 -18.54 16.00
CA ARG A 66 -4.98 -18.85 15.80
C ARG A 66 -5.36 -20.18 16.44
N GLN A 67 -4.37 -21.04 16.72
CA GLN A 67 -4.53 -22.19 17.57
C GLN A 67 -4.43 -21.73 19.02
N MET A 68 -5.50 -21.92 19.81
CA MET A 68 -5.56 -21.49 21.21
C MET A 68 -5.33 -22.67 22.14
N GLU A 69 -4.79 -22.40 23.33
CA GLU A 69 -4.74 -23.35 24.44
C GLU A 69 -6.17 -23.73 24.87
N GLY A 70 -6.40 -24.99 25.23
CA GLY A 70 -7.71 -25.54 25.55
C GLY A 70 -8.61 -25.83 24.35
N SER A 71 -8.25 -25.40 23.13
CA SER A 71 -9.04 -25.67 21.93
C SER A 71 -8.67 -26.97 21.24
N GLY A 72 -9.60 -27.53 20.46
CA GLY A 72 -9.32 -28.66 19.57
C GLY A 72 -8.19 -28.34 18.60
N PHE A 73 -7.32 -29.32 18.38
CA PHE A 73 -6.20 -29.19 17.47
C PHE A 73 -6.67 -28.95 16.02
N SER A 74 -6.02 -28.05 15.30
CA SER A 74 -6.19 -27.87 13.85
C SER A 74 -4.83 -27.61 13.21
N ARG A 75 -4.48 -28.41 12.23
CA ARG A 75 -3.25 -28.27 11.46
C ARG A 75 -3.23 -26.97 10.66
N GLU A 76 -4.39 -26.60 10.11
CA GLU A 76 -4.56 -25.36 9.35
C GLU A 76 -4.33 -24.13 10.25
N LYS A 77 -4.97 -24.08 11.42
CA LYS A 77 -4.78 -22.98 12.38
C LYS A 77 -3.33 -22.88 12.82
N LEU A 78 -2.65 -24.01 13.03
CA LEU A 78 -1.25 -24.03 13.41
C LEU A 78 -0.33 -23.54 12.30
N LYS A 79 -0.60 -23.95 11.04
CA LYS A 79 0.11 -23.46 9.86
C LYS A 79 -0.08 -21.95 9.72
N LEU A 80 -1.32 -21.47 9.80
CA LEU A 80 -1.65 -20.04 9.74
C LEU A 80 -0.94 -19.26 10.85
N SER A 81 -0.94 -19.77 12.09
CA SER A 81 -0.24 -19.15 13.22
C SER A 81 1.25 -18.97 12.95
N ARG A 82 1.91 -20.02 12.43
CA ARG A 82 3.32 -19.95 12.05
C ARG A 82 3.56 -18.91 10.95
N GLU A 83 2.73 -18.89 9.92
CA GLU A 83 2.85 -17.94 8.81
C GLU A 83 2.64 -16.52 9.28
N ARG A 84 1.66 -16.27 10.15
CA ARG A 84 1.43 -14.95 10.75
C ARG A 84 2.62 -14.49 11.58
N ALA A 85 3.13 -15.33 12.48
CA ALA A 85 4.32 -15.02 13.26
C ALA A 85 5.54 -14.74 12.35
N GLN A 86 5.73 -15.49 11.27
CA GLN A 86 6.80 -15.27 10.30
C GLN A 86 6.62 -13.93 9.54
N ARG A 87 5.39 -13.57 9.16
CA ARG A 87 5.06 -12.32 8.45
C ARG A 87 5.27 -11.06 9.29
N THR A 88 5.35 -11.15 10.61
CA THR A 88 5.69 -9.98 11.46
C THR A 88 7.03 -9.35 11.08
N GLY A 89 7.93 -10.15 10.51
CA GLY A 89 9.26 -9.72 10.14
C GLY A 89 10.24 -9.61 11.30
N TYR A 90 9.88 -10.12 12.49
CA TYR A 90 10.75 -10.09 13.68
C TYR A 90 11.65 -11.31 13.80
N PHE A 91 11.35 -12.37 13.03
CA PHE A 91 12.01 -13.66 13.11
C PHE A 91 12.56 -14.10 11.75
N ASP A 92 13.78 -14.62 11.75
CA ASP A 92 14.35 -15.31 10.58
C ASP A 92 13.65 -16.65 10.36
N ARG A 93 13.32 -17.33 11.46
CA ARG A 93 12.64 -18.63 11.42
C ARG A 93 11.67 -18.77 12.57
N VAL A 94 10.50 -19.33 12.26
CA VAL A 94 9.51 -19.80 13.23
C VAL A 94 9.29 -21.29 12.98
N THR A 95 9.71 -22.12 13.94
CA THR A 95 9.54 -23.58 13.92
C THR A 95 8.45 -23.94 14.91
N VAL A 96 7.49 -24.76 14.47
CA VAL A 96 6.39 -25.21 15.31
C VAL A 96 6.37 -26.73 15.32
N LYS A 97 6.42 -27.33 16.50
CA LYS A 97 6.39 -28.78 16.72
C LYS A 97 5.26 -29.13 17.67
N THR A 98 4.61 -30.24 17.43
CA THR A 98 3.61 -30.82 18.33
C THR A 98 4.26 -31.94 19.15
N LYS A 99 4.01 -31.98 20.45
CA LYS A 99 4.50 -32.98 21.37
C LYS A 99 3.34 -33.62 22.10
N ALA A 100 3.24 -34.97 22.04
CA ALA A 100 2.26 -35.69 22.84
C ALA A 100 2.57 -35.52 24.34
N VAL A 101 1.54 -35.48 25.16
CA VAL A 101 1.65 -35.39 26.62
C VAL A 101 1.59 -36.79 27.19
N ASP A 102 2.68 -37.24 27.83
CA ASP A 102 2.80 -38.62 28.32
C ASP A 102 1.72 -39.03 29.37
N SER A 103 1.13 -38.03 30.05
CA SER A 103 0.09 -38.23 31.06
C SER A 103 -1.35 -38.16 30.49
N SER A 104 -1.53 -37.88 29.21
CA SER A 104 -2.85 -37.74 28.56
C SER A 104 -2.83 -38.32 27.16
N ASN A 105 -3.90 -39.02 26.78
CA ASN A 105 -4.02 -39.61 25.44
C ASN A 105 -4.78 -38.67 24.45
N ASP A 106 -5.20 -37.51 24.91
CA ASP A 106 -6.04 -36.55 24.16
C ASP A 106 -5.54 -35.11 24.23
N GLU A 107 -4.33 -34.91 24.76
CA GLU A 107 -3.69 -33.61 24.86
C GLU A 107 -2.34 -33.57 24.15
N ILE A 108 -2.03 -32.40 23.57
CA ILE A 108 -0.71 -32.10 23.01
C ILE A 108 -0.19 -30.75 23.49
N ASP A 109 1.10 -30.64 23.61
CA ASP A 109 1.81 -29.38 23.72
C ASP A 109 2.30 -28.92 22.33
N ILE A 110 2.31 -27.61 22.13
CA ILE A 110 2.86 -26.98 20.94
C ILE A 110 4.11 -26.22 21.35
N ASP A 111 5.27 -26.68 20.87
CA ASP A 111 6.55 -26.02 21.09
C ASP A 111 6.85 -25.12 19.88
N VAL A 112 6.96 -23.81 20.13
CA VAL A 112 7.27 -22.76 19.17
C VAL A 112 8.67 -22.25 19.46
N GLU A 113 9.58 -22.53 18.53
CA GLU A 113 10.95 -22.03 18.59
C GLU A 113 11.12 -20.91 17.56
N VAL A 114 11.52 -19.73 18.01
CA VAL A 114 11.76 -18.58 17.15
C VAL A 114 13.25 -18.22 17.14
N ILE A 115 13.75 -17.80 15.97
CA ILE A 115 15.08 -17.22 15.81
C ILE A 115 14.87 -15.76 15.44
N GLU A 116 15.22 -14.87 16.37
CA GLU A 116 15.05 -13.43 16.19
C GLU A 116 16.05 -12.85 15.19
N LYS A 117 15.59 -11.86 14.43
CA LYS A 117 16.46 -11.04 13.59
C LYS A 117 16.44 -9.56 14.03
N PRO A 118 17.42 -8.77 13.62
CA PRO A 118 17.39 -7.34 13.82
C PRO A 118 16.10 -6.74 13.24
N SER A 119 15.35 -6.02 14.07
CA SER A 119 14.09 -5.38 13.71
C SER A 119 14.23 -3.89 13.41
N GLY A 120 15.43 -3.33 13.60
CA GLY A 120 15.80 -1.98 13.25
C GLY A 120 16.46 -1.91 11.86
N ALA A 121 16.16 -0.86 11.13
CA ALA A 121 16.78 -0.52 9.85
C ALA A 121 17.13 0.96 9.84
N LEU A 122 18.35 1.27 9.40
CA LEU A 122 18.78 2.59 9.00
C LEU A 122 18.93 2.56 7.48
N MET A 123 18.23 3.45 6.81
CA MET A 123 18.29 3.59 5.36
C MET A 123 18.70 5.01 5.02
N ALA A 124 19.54 5.16 4.02
CA ALA A 124 19.84 6.42 3.37
C ALA A 124 19.95 6.17 1.88
N GLY A 125 19.39 7.03 1.08
CA GLY A 125 19.34 6.88 -0.36
C GLY A 125 19.44 8.20 -1.08
N ILE A 126 19.83 8.11 -2.33
CA ILE A 126 19.79 9.20 -3.30
C ILE A 126 18.88 8.72 -4.42
N GLY A 127 17.94 9.55 -4.82
CA GLY A 127 17.06 9.34 -5.96
C GLY A 127 17.22 10.44 -6.99
N PHE A 128 16.56 10.26 -8.10
CA PHE A 128 16.42 11.29 -9.13
C PHE A 128 15.06 11.15 -9.80
N SER A 129 14.41 12.29 -9.99
CA SER A 129 13.20 12.43 -10.78
C SER A 129 13.38 13.59 -11.76
N GLN A 130 12.81 13.51 -12.94
CA GLN A 130 12.85 14.63 -13.89
C GLN A 130 12.05 15.83 -13.37
N SER A 131 11.02 15.58 -12.57
CA SER A 131 10.12 16.63 -12.05
C SER A 131 10.63 17.35 -10.80
N SER A 132 11.49 16.72 -9.99
CA SER A 132 11.95 17.28 -8.71
C SER A 132 13.45 17.12 -8.50
N GLY A 133 14.19 16.86 -9.58
CA GLY A 133 15.66 16.80 -9.56
C GLY A 133 16.22 15.69 -8.68
N VAL A 134 17.29 16.00 -7.96
CA VAL A 134 17.97 15.05 -7.07
C VAL A 134 17.29 14.99 -5.72
N ALA A 135 16.88 13.81 -5.31
CA ALA A 135 16.26 13.56 -4.02
C ALA A 135 17.20 12.85 -3.05
N PHE A 136 17.18 13.27 -1.81
CA PHE A 136 17.86 12.60 -0.69
C PHE A 136 16.82 12.10 0.29
N ASN A 137 16.96 10.85 0.73
CA ASN A 137 16.13 10.30 1.78
C ASN A 137 16.98 9.64 2.87
N ALA A 138 16.53 9.75 4.10
CA ALA A 138 17.11 9.06 5.24
C ALA A 138 15.99 8.61 6.17
N SER A 139 16.04 7.37 6.65
CA SER A 139 15.06 6.90 7.63
C SER A 139 15.67 5.95 8.64
N ILE A 140 15.16 6.04 9.86
CA ILE A 140 15.39 5.09 10.94
C ILE A 140 14.07 4.46 11.26
N ARG A 141 13.99 3.12 11.16
CA ARG A 141 12.78 2.36 11.46
C ARG A 141 13.08 1.26 12.45
N GLN A 142 12.28 1.16 13.50
CA GLN A 142 12.32 0.07 14.47
C GLN A 142 10.96 -0.62 14.53
N ASN A 143 10.86 -1.82 13.96
CA ASN A 143 9.59 -2.54 13.83
C ASN A 143 9.16 -3.29 15.08
N ASN A 144 10.06 -3.54 16.03
CA ASN A 144 9.79 -4.21 17.30
C ASN A 144 10.40 -3.40 18.44
N PHE A 145 9.92 -2.19 18.63
CA PHE A 145 10.47 -1.25 19.62
C PHE A 145 10.37 -1.83 21.03
N LEU A 146 11.53 -1.97 21.70
CA LEU A 146 11.66 -2.58 23.02
C LEU A 146 11.00 -3.97 23.15
N GLY A 147 10.96 -4.74 22.07
CA GLY A 147 10.37 -6.07 22.05
C GLY A 147 8.85 -6.14 22.15
N THR A 148 8.16 -5.01 22.05
CA THR A 148 6.71 -4.90 22.24
C THR A 148 5.90 -5.12 20.96
N GLY A 149 6.57 -5.31 19.81
CA GLY A 149 5.94 -5.37 18.49
C GLY A 149 5.38 -4.04 18.00
N LYS A 150 5.68 -2.94 18.69
CA LYS A 150 5.32 -1.57 18.27
C LYS A 150 6.37 -1.07 17.28
N LYS A 151 5.95 -0.17 16.38
CA LYS A 151 6.81 0.40 15.35
C LYS A 151 7.05 1.86 15.65
N VAL A 152 8.30 2.29 15.48
CA VAL A 152 8.71 3.71 15.53
C VAL A 152 9.50 3.97 14.26
N ALA A 153 9.22 5.07 13.59
CA ALA A 153 9.99 5.50 12.44
C ALA A 153 10.24 7.01 12.50
N LEU A 154 11.42 7.39 11.99
CA LEU A 154 11.81 8.76 11.67
C LEU A 154 12.15 8.76 10.19
N ALA A 155 11.62 9.69 9.43
CA ALA A 155 11.92 9.85 8.01
C ALA A 155 12.26 11.29 7.72
N PHE A 156 13.19 11.47 6.80
CA PHE A 156 13.58 12.74 6.21
C PHE A 156 13.71 12.53 4.70
N GLU A 157 13.06 13.38 3.92
CA GLU A 157 13.14 13.38 2.47
C GLU A 157 13.29 14.82 2.00
N THR A 158 14.16 15.07 1.03
CA THR A 158 14.29 16.38 0.40
C THR A 158 14.66 16.22 -1.07
N ASP A 159 14.08 17.07 -1.90
CA ASP A 159 14.43 17.29 -3.30
C ASP A 159 14.34 18.79 -3.60
N GLU A 160 14.39 19.19 -4.88
CA GLU A 160 14.36 20.61 -5.26
C GLU A 160 13.05 21.28 -4.84
N ALA A 161 11.93 20.57 -4.92
CA ALA A 161 10.60 21.09 -4.64
C ALA A 161 10.09 20.79 -3.22
N ASN A 162 10.60 19.74 -2.58
CA ASN A 162 10.03 19.24 -1.33
C ASN A 162 11.05 19.09 -0.23
N GLU A 163 10.62 19.37 0.99
CA GLU A 163 11.32 19.02 2.21
C GLU A 163 10.33 18.40 3.20
N HIS A 164 10.55 17.16 3.62
CA HIS A 164 9.61 16.42 4.46
C HIS A 164 10.29 15.76 5.65
N TYR A 165 9.74 15.97 6.83
CA TYR A 165 10.12 15.34 8.09
C TYR A 165 8.93 14.58 8.66
N GLU A 166 9.11 13.34 9.07
CA GLU A 166 8.06 12.55 9.70
C GLU A 166 8.57 11.78 10.92
N ILE A 167 7.79 11.79 11.97
CA ILE A 167 7.91 10.91 13.13
C ILE A 167 6.63 10.11 13.23
N SER A 168 6.73 8.80 13.20
CA SER A 168 5.57 7.93 13.33
C SER A 168 5.75 6.84 14.39
N TYR A 169 4.67 6.56 15.09
CA TYR A 169 4.55 5.48 16.05
C TYR A 169 3.30 4.67 15.73
N THR A 170 3.42 3.34 15.69
CA THR A 170 2.27 2.45 15.47
C THR A 170 2.27 1.29 16.45
N ASN A 171 1.17 1.12 17.15
CA ASN A 171 0.84 -0.11 17.89
C ASN A 171 -0.08 -0.98 17.02
N PRO A 172 0.38 -2.07 16.41
CA PRO A 172 -0.42 -2.90 15.51
C PRO A 172 -1.51 -3.71 16.24
N TYR A 173 -1.39 -3.85 17.57
CA TYR A 173 -2.35 -4.50 18.45
C TYR A 173 -2.68 -3.59 19.63
N TYR A 174 -3.35 -2.48 19.33
CA TYR A 174 -3.89 -1.60 20.38
C TYR A 174 -4.98 -2.29 21.18
N THR A 175 -5.80 -3.09 20.53
CA THR A 175 -6.77 -4.02 21.15
C THR A 175 -6.35 -5.46 20.87
N ILE A 176 -6.88 -6.41 21.65
CA ILE A 176 -6.64 -7.86 21.48
C ILE A 176 -7.15 -8.40 20.13
N ASP A 177 -8.17 -7.76 19.56
CA ASP A 177 -8.76 -8.13 18.27
C ASP A 177 -7.91 -7.66 17.06
N GLY A 178 -6.78 -6.99 17.32
CA GLY A 178 -5.85 -6.57 16.27
C GLY A 178 -6.15 -5.19 15.66
N MET A 179 -6.98 -4.35 16.32
CA MET A 179 -7.06 -2.95 15.94
C MET A 179 -5.71 -2.29 16.15
N SER A 180 -5.20 -1.62 15.14
CA SER A 180 -3.98 -0.81 15.24
C SER A 180 -4.30 0.63 15.62
N ARG A 181 -3.34 1.29 16.32
CA ARG A 181 -3.37 2.73 16.57
C ARG A 181 -2.01 3.31 16.23
N GLY A 182 -2.00 4.37 15.43
CA GLY A 182 -0.82 5.14 15.07
C GLY A 182 -0.91 6.59 15.53
N PHE A 183 0.26 7.21 15.68
CA PHE A 183 0.43 8.65 15.84
C PHE A 183 1.45 9.10 14.80
N THR A 184 1.18 10.24 14.18
CA THR A 184 2.06 10.85 13.18
C THR A 184 2.26 12.31 13.54
N LEU A 185 3.51 12.74 13.45
CA LEU A 185 3.90 14.13 13.45
C LEU A 185 4.70 14.35 12.18
N SER A 186 4.24 15.23 11.30
CA SER A 186 4.96 15.55 10.07
C SER A 186 5.01 17.05 9.83
N TYR A 187 6.05 17.46 9.13
CA TYR A 187 6.22 18.80 8.60
C TYR A 187 6.73 18.67 7.18
N LYS A 188 6.03 19.31 6.24
CA LYS A 188 6.35 19.30 4.83
C LYS A 188 6.34 20.72 4.27
N THR A 189 7.35 21.05 3.51
CA THR A 189 7.36 22.23 2.64
C THR A 189 7.29 21.75 1.20
N THR A 190 6.44 22.38 0.39
CA THR A 190 6.38 22.15 -1.04
C THR A 190 6.45 23.47 -1.79
N ASP A 191 7.40 23.56 -2.71
CA ASP A 191 7.55 24.65 -3.67
C ASP A 191 6.94 24.21 -4.99
N PHE A 192 5.83 24.78 -5.34
CA PHE A 192 5.08 24.38 -6.52
C PHE A 192 5.65 24.98 -7.82
N ASP A 193 6.39 26.07 -7.73
CA ASP A 193 7.14 26.65 -8.86
C ASP A 193 8.25 25.68 -9.34
N GLU A 194 8.96 25.05 -8.41
CA GLU A 194 9.96 24.03 -8.73
C GLU A 194 9.37 22.70 -9.29
N LEU A 195 8.03 22.57 -9.28
CA LEU A 195 7.31 21.46 -9.90
C LEU A 195 6.73 21.82 -11.28
N ASP A 196 7.14 22.96 -11.84
CA ASP A 196 6.57 23.52 -13.08
C ASP A 196 5.03 23.65 -13.01
N THR A 197 4.53 24.11 -11.86
CA THR A 197 3.13 24.41 -11.60
C THR A 197 2.96 25.86 -11.16
N ALA A 198 1.77 26.26 -10.74
CA ALA A 198 1.49 27.63 -10.33
C ALA A 198 2.41 28.11 -9.19
N ASP A 199 2.82 29.40 -9.24
CA ASP A 199 3.87 30.00 -8.42
C ASP A 199 3.39 30.29 -6.98
N TYR A 200 3.53 29.28 -6.11
CA TYR A 200 3.29 29.38 -4.66
C TYR A 200 4.01 28.28 -3.89
N LYS A 201 4.06 28.45 -2.56
CA LYS A 201 4.68 27.53 -1.62
C LYS A 201 3.76 27.22 -0.46
N THR A 202 3.71 25.96 0.01
CA THR A 202 3.04 25.58 1.25
C THR A 202 4.01 25.06 2.30
N ASN A 203 3.69 25.31 3.57
CA ASN A 203 4.30 24.63 4.71
C ASN A 203 3.18 23.97 5.50
N ASP A 204 3.25 22.67 5.60
CA ASP A 204 2.22 21.81 6.16
C ASP A 204 2.72 21.15 7.43
N GLY A 205 2.05 21.39 8.55
CA GLY A 205 2.31 20.75 9.83
C GLY A 205 1.14 19.85 10.24
N ILE A 206 1.37 18.56 10.46
CA ILE A 206 0.33 17.60 10.78
C ILE A 206 0.63 16.89 12.09
N ILE A 207 -0.37 16.85 12.99
CA ILE A 207 -0.38 15.98 14.18
C ILE A 207 -1.60 15.11 14.10
N GLY A 208 -1.41 13.81 13.89
CA GLY A 208 -2.50 12.88 13.61
C GLY A 208 -2.53 11.66 14.51
N VAL A 209 -3.73 11.11 14.70
CA VAL A 209 -3.98 9.78 15.24
C VAL A 209 -4.77 8.97 14.24
N ASN A 210 -4.34 7.76 13.97
CA ASN A 210 -5.00 6.86 13.03
C ASN A 210 -5.25 5.49 13.66
N PHE A 211 -6.34 4.87 13.23
CA PHE A 211 -6.74 3.53 13.64
C PHE A 211 -6.93 2.66 12.39
N GLY A 212 -6.61 1.38 12.53
CA GLY A 212 -6.84 0.41 11.46
C GLY A 212 -7.46 -0.85 12.03
N ILE A 213 -8.59 -1.25 11.47
CA ILE A 213 -9.34 -2.45 11.84
C ILE A 213 -9.17 -3.47 10.72
N PRO A 214 -8.44 -4.58 10.94
CA PRO A 214 -8.44 -5.68 10.01
C PRO A 214 -9.80 -6.38 10.08
N LEU A 215 -10.53 -6.42 8.97
CA LEU A 215 -11.81 -7.12 8.87
C LEU A 215 -11.57 -8.62 8.61
N ASP A 216 -10.62 -8.92 7.75
CA ASP A 216 -10.11 -10.25 7.45
C ASP A 216 -8.66 -10.18 6.89
N GLU A 217 -8.18 -11.24 6.24
CA GLU A 217 -6.80 -11.31 5.69
C GLU A 217 -6.57 -10.36 4.49
N PHE A 218 -7.63 -9.91 3.83
CA PHE A 218 -7.57 -9.08 2.62
C PHE A 218 -8.15 -7.69 2.80
N HIS A 219 -9.02 -7.48 3.81
CA HIS A 219 -9.77 -6.24 4.01
C HIS A 219 -9.33 -5.50 5.26
N LYS A 220 -9.12 -4.20 5.11
CA LYS A 220 -8.79 -3.31 6.23
C LYS A 220 -9.61 -2.03 6.13
N PHE A 221 -10.19 -1.62 7.24
CA PHE A 221 -10.81 -0.32 7.42
C PHE A 221 -9.87 0.59 8.22
N ASN A 222 -9.72 1.83 7.80
CA ASN A 222 -8.89 2.84 8.47
C ASN A 222 -9.73 4.08 8.76
N PHE A 223 -9.45 4.73 9.88
CA PHE A 223 -9.99 6.06 10.18
C PHE A 223 -8.99 6.84 11.02
N GLY A 224 -9.06 8.16 10.93
CA GLY A 224 -8.11 9.04 11.60
C GLY A 224 -8.69 10.41 11.89
N LEU A 225 -7.99 11.10 12.76
CA LEU A 225 -8.18 12.53 13.05
C LEU A 225 -6.81 13.19 13.07
N ALA A 226 -6.73 14.39 12.52
CA ALA A 226 -5.50 15.18 12.52
C ALA A 226 -5.79 16.66 12.77
N LEU A 227 -4.83 17.34 13.34
CA LEU A 227 -4.69 18.78 13.27
C LEU A 227 -3.73 19.08 12.13
N HIS A 228 -4.16 19.87 11.15
CA HIS A 228 -3.39 20.24 9.99
C HIS A 228 -3.24 21.77 9.94
N SER A 229 -2.02 22.24 10.08
CA SER A 229 -1.67 23.65 9.93
C SER A 229 -1.05 23.87 8.56
N ILE A 230 -1.61 24.78 7.78
CA ILE A 230 -1.15 25.12 6.44
C ILE A 230 -0.76 26.59 6.42
N ASP A 231 0.49 26.88 6.06
CA ASP A 231 0.98 28.24 5.78
C ASP A 231 1.30 28.33 4.29
N PHE A 232 0.47 29.08 3.59
CA PHE A 232 0.56 29.30 2.15
C PHE A 232 1.24 30.64 1.85
N LYS A 233 2.21 30.63 0.93
CA LYS A 233 2.98 31.81 0.54
C LYS A 233 2.91 32.03 -0.97
N LEU A 234 2.71 33.26 -1.38
CA LEU A 234 2.82 33.67 -2.78
C LEU A 234 4.25 33.54 -3.26
N GLY A 235 4.44 33.11 -4.49
CA GLY A 235 5.70 33.19 -5.20
C GLY A 235 5.99 34.61 -5.73
N ALA A 236 6.95 34.70 -6.65
CA ALA A 236 7.37 35.99 -7.23
C ALA A 236 6.36 36.57 -8.23
N ASN A 237 5.67 35.68 -8.97
CA ASN A 237 4.71 36.04 -10.03
C ASN A 237 3.38 35.27 -9.86
N PRO A 238 2.66 35.45 -8.76
CA PRO A 238 1.47 34.68 -8.49
C PRO A 238 0.34 35.01 -9.47
N SER A 239 -0.45 34.01 -9.83
CA SER A 239 -1.60 34.18 -10.70
C SER A 239 -2.75 34.95 -10.02
N THR A 240 -3.70 35.41 -10.84
CA THR A 240 -4.89 36.13 -10.34
C THR A 240 -5.73 35.22 -9.43
N GLN A 241 -5.84 33.92 -9.73
CA GLN A 241 -6.61 32.96 -8.95
C GLN A 241 -6.02 32.84 -7.54
N ILE A 242 -4.69 32.67 -7.43
CA ILE A 242 -3.97 32.52 -6.18
C ILE A 242 -4.02 33.80 -5.34
N THR A 243 -3.84 34.96 -5.98
CA THR A 243 -3.92 36.26 -5.30
C THR A 243 -5.33 36.55 -4.78
N ASN A 244 -6.37 36.23 -5.56
CA ASN A 244 -7.76 36.35 -5.15
C ASN A 244 -8.08 35.41 -3.97
N TRP A 245 -7.59 34.17 -4.01
CA TRP A 245 -7.73 33.24 -2.90
C TRP A 245 -7.14 33.85 -1.61
N GLN A 246 -5.88 34.31 -1.65
CA GLN A 246 -5.25 34.90 -0.48
C GLN A 246 -6.04 36.10 0.08
N THR A 247 -6.62 36.91 -0.81
CA THR A 247 -7.40 38.07 -0.41
C THR A 247 -8.71 37.70 0.27
N ASN A 248 -9.36 36.63 -0.18
CA ASN A 248 -10.69 36.22 0.28
C ASN A 248 -10.63 35.26 1.46
N GLU A 249 -9.72 34.28 1.42
CA GLU A 249 -9.66 33.15 2.36
C GLU A 249 -8.45 33.27 3.34
N GLY A 250 -7.45 34.12 3.01
CA GLY A 250 -6.24 34.26 3.81
C GLY A 250 -5.09 33.35 3.37
N SER A 251 -4.13 33.11 4.25
CA SER A 251 -2.93 32.34 3.94
C SER A 251 -2.46 31.37 5.04
N ASN A 252 -3.04 31.46 6.23
CA ASN A 252 -2.70 30.60 7.37
C ASN A 252 -3.96 29.93 7.88
N TYR A 253 -3.94 28.62 7.90
CA TYR A 253 -5.10 27.80 8.25
C TYR A 253 -4.76 26.77 9.30
N LEU A 254 -5.70 26.52 10.20
CA LEU A 254 -5.68 25.42 11.15
C LEU A 254 -6.97 24.59 10.97
N ASN A 255 -6.81 23.39 10.46
CA ASN A 255 -7.92 22.50 10.18
C ASN A 255 -7.90 21.29 11.13
N VAL A 256 -9.09 20.85 11.51
CA VAL A 256 -9.30 19.54 12.10
C VAL A 256 -9.81 18.62 11.01
N GLU A 257 -9.02 17.62 10.67
CA GLU A 257 -9.30 16.72 9.55
C GLU A 257 -9.73 15.34 10.05
N GLY A 258 -10.79 14.83 9.45
CA GLY A 258 -11.21 13.45 9.57
C GLY A 258 -10.84 12.67 8.33
N SER A 259 -10.41 11.42 8.50
CA SER A 259 -10.17 10.51 7.38
C SER A 259 -10.84 9.17 7.61
N VAL A 260 -11.36 8.58 6.54
CA VAL A 260 -11.87 7.22 6.51
C VAL A 260 -11.38 6.52 5.25
N GLY A 261 -11.10 5.23 5.34
CA GLY A 261 -10.62 4.48 4.20
C GLY A 261 -10.89 2.99 4.33
N TRP A 262 -11.07 2.35 3.19
CA TRP A 262 -11.18 0.91 3.06
C TRP A 262 -10.18 0.42 2.02
N VAL A 263 -9.51 -0.68 2.33
CA VAL A 263 -8.53 -1.32 1.45
C VAL A 263 -8.87 -2.79 1.33
N HIS A 264 -8.93 -3.28 0.10
CA HIS A 264 -8.90 -4.70 -0.25
C HIS A 264 -7.64 -4.98 -1.05
N ASP A 265 -6.80 -5.90 -0.58
CA ASP A 265 -5.57 -6.31 -1.27
C ASP A 265 -5.47 -7.84 -1.31
N SER A 266 -5.76 -8.41 -2.48
CA SER A 266 -5.68 -9.85 -2.75
C SER A 266 -4.56 -10.20 -3.75
N ARG A 267 -3.62 -9.26 -4.00
CA ARG A 267 -2.48 -9.51 -4.89
C ARG A 267 -1.55 -10.57 -4.32
N ASP A 268 -1.02 -11.42 -5.17
CA ASP A 268 0.00 -12.42 -4.84
C ASP A 268 1.35 -11.79 -4.44
N SER A 269 1.62 -10.58 -4.94
CA SER A 269 2.82 -9.79 -4.64
C SER A 269 2.51 -8.30 -4.64
N ALA A 270 3.10 -7.55 -3.70
CA ALA A 270 2.96 -6.10 -3.67
C ALA A 270 3.75 -5.42 -4.80
N THR A 271 4.93 -5.94 -5.15
CA THR A 271 5.86 -5.29 -6.09
C THR A 271 5.64 -5.73 -7.53
N PHE A 272 5.60 -7.04 -7.77
CA PHE A 272 5.40 -7.62 -9.10
C PHE A 272 4.23 -8.60 -9.09
N PRO A 273 3.00 -8.11 -8.96
CA PRO A 273 1.82 -8.97 -8.96
C PRO A 273 1.64 -9.68 -10.30
N LYS A 274 1.19 -10.93 -10.23
CA LYS A 274 0.77 -11.74 -11.38
C LYS A 274 -0.75 -11.93 -11.42
N GLU A 275 -1.38 -11.94 -10.25
CA GLU A 275 -2.81 -12.11 -10.09
C GLU A 275 -3.35 -11.37 -8.86
N GLY A 276 -4.66 -11.21 -8.81
CA GLY A 276 -5.35 -10.56 -7.69
C GLY A 276 -5.70 -9.11 -7.96
N ALA A 277 -6.17 -8.42 -6.95
CA ALA A 277 -6.66 -7.04 -7.05
C ALA A 277 -6.25 -6.21 -5.84
N LEU A 278 -6.08 -4.91 -6.07
CA LEU A 278 -5.99 -3.87 -5.05
C LEU A 278 -7.15 -2.90 -5.27
N GLN A 279 -7.96 -2.70 -4.24
CA GLN A 279 -8.99 -1.66 -4.23
C GLN A 279 -8.78 -0.77 -3.01
N LYS A 280 -8.87 0.54 -3.21
CA LYS A 280 -8.81 1.52 -2.14
C LYS A 280 -9.93 2.53 -2.33
N VAL A 281 -10.62 2.83 -1.25
CA VAL A 281 -11.53 3.97 -1.14
C VAL A 281 -11.02 4.81 0.02
N SER A 282 -10.87 6.09 -0.16
CA SER A 282 -10.55 7.03 0.91
C SER A 282 -11.42 8.28 0.80
N ALA A 283 -11.75 8.83 1.94
CA ALA A 283 -12.36 10.15 2.06
C ALA A 283 -11.63 10.90 3.17
N GLU A 284 -11.31 12.13 2.90
CA GLU A 284 -10.74 13.12 3.81
C GLU A 284 -11.69 14.31 3.85
N PHE A 285 -11.90 14.86 5.03
CA PHE A 285 -12.81 15.98 5.22
C PHE A 285 -12.39 16.81 6.42
N THR A 286 -12.48 18.10 6.30
CA THR A 286 -12.30 18.98 7.45
C THR A 286 -13.55 18.96 8.33
N LEU A 287 -13.40 19.20 9.61
CA LEU A 287 -14.53 19.24 10.54
C LEU A 287 -15.02 20.68 10.78
N PRO A 288 -16.28 20.89 11.17
CA PRO A 288 -16.77 22.21 11.54
C PRO A 288 -15.90 22.87 12.63
N GLY A 289 -15.52 24.12 12.39
CA GLY A 289 -14.58 24.88 13.25
C GLY A 289 -13.13 24.89 12.72
N SER A 290 -12.87 24.23 11.59
CA SER A 290 -11.68 24.45 10.78
C SER A 290 -11.75 25.78 10.05
N ASP A 291 -10.59 26.35 9.72
CA ASP A 291 -10.52 27.59 8.96
C ASP A 291 -10.96 27.39 7.50
N LEU A 292 -10.67 26.20 6.94
CA LEU A 292 -11.15 25.79 5.62
C LEU A 292 -12.08 24.58 5.75
N THR A 293 -13.16 24.60 4.97
CA THR A 293 -14.15 23.51 4.96
C THR A 293 -14.24 22.88 3.58
N TYR A 294 -13.67 21.69 3.45
CA TYR A 294 -13.64 20.92 2.21
C TYR A 294 -13.64 19.41 2.48
N TYR A 295 -13.87 18.65 1.41
CA TYR A 295 -13.72 17.19 1.43
C TYR A 295 -13.10 16.71 0.13
N LYS A 296 -12.41 15.55 0.21
CA LYS A 296 -11.82 14.86 -0.93
C LYS A 296 -12.15 13.39 -0.84
N MET A 297 -12.45 12.77 -1.96
CA MET A 297 -12.73 11.35 -2.09
C MET A 297 -11.87 10.77 -3.20
N GLU A 298 -11.28 9.60 -2.95
CA GLU A 298 -10.52 8.88 -3.95
C GLU A 298 -10.94 7.42 -4.01
N TYR A 299 -11.01 6.89 -5.22
CA TYR A 299 -11.16 5.47 -5.49
C TYR A 299 -10.03 5.00 -6.41
N GLN A 300 -9.38 3.92 -6.01
CA GLN A 300 -8.40 3.21 -6.83
C GLN A 300 -8.83 1.76 -7.01
N HIS A 301 -8.74 1.26 -8.23
CA HIS A 301 -8.90 -0.16 -8.56
C HIS A 301 -7.76 -0.61 -9.46
N GLY A 302 -6.97 -1.56 -9.00
CA GLY A 302 -5.95 -2.25 -9.79
C GLY A 302 -6.25 -3.75 -9.83
N ARG A 303 -6.17 -4.36 -11.01
CA ARG A 303 -6.37 -5.80 -11.16
C ARG A 303 -5.37 -6.41 -12.13
N TYR A 304 -4.90 -7.60 -11.80
CA TYR A 304 -3.89 -8.34 -12.56
C TYR A 304 -4.46 -9.68 -13.02
N PHE A 305 -4.30 -9.95 -14.32
CA PHE A 305 -4.82 -11.14 -14.99
C PHE A 305 -3.66 -11.89 -15.64
N PRO A 306 -3.37 -13.14 -15.23
CA PRO A 306 -2.42 -13.97 -15.97
C PRO A 306 -3.01 -14.37 -17.32
N LEU A 307 -2.34 -14.02 -18.43
CA LEU A 307 -2.78 -14.32 -19.79
C LEU A 307 -2.19 -15.61 -20.36
N GLY A 308 -1.32 -16.28 -19.59
CA GLY A 308 -0.62 -17.49 -19.98
C GLY A 308 0.90 -17.32 -20.02
N GLY A 309 1.63 -18.38 -19.69
CA GLY A 309 3.07 -18.29 -19.43
C GLY A 309 3.36 -17.30 -18.31
N ASP A 310 4.25 -16.35 -18.56
CA ASP A 310 4.57 -15.27 -17.62
C ASP A 310 3.97 -13.91 -18.00
N LEU A 311 3.11 -13.86 -19.02
CA LEU A 311 2.47 -12.62 -19.47
C LEU A 311 1.31 -12.27 -18.53
N VAL A 312 1.27 -11.02 -18.09
CA VAL A 312 0.25 -10.49 -17.17
C VAL A 312 -0.36 -9.22 -17.76
N LEU A 313 -1.68 -9.12 -17.75
CA LEU A 313 -2.39 -7.88 -18.01
C LEU A 313 -2.67 -7.19 -16.67
N GLY A 314 -2.15 -5.99 -16.48
CA GLY A 314 -2.48 -5.09 -15.39
C GLY A 314 -3.45 -4.01 -15.88
N VAL A 315 -4.52 -3.78 -15.15
CA VAL A 315 -5.46 -2.67 -15.39
C VAL A 315 -5.58 -1.89 -14.09
N ASN A 316 -5.39 -0.58 -14.15
CA ASN A 316 -5.51 0.31 -13.00
C ASN A 316 -6.39 1.50 -13.36
N GLY A 317 -7.29 1.88 -12.45
CA GLY A 317 -8.12 3.07 -12.55
C GLY A 317 -8.07 3.87 -11.26
N ARG A 318 -8.06 5.19 -11.35
CA ARG A 318 -8.14 6.10 -10.21
C ARG A 318 -9.15 7.19 -10.52
N LEU A 319 -10.03 7.44 -9.56
CA LEU A 319 -11.00 8.53 -9.59
C LEU A 319 -10.77 9.38 -8.34
N GLY A 320 -10.81 10.69 -8.50
CA GLY A 320 -10.72 11.63 -7.39
C GLY A 320 -11.74 12.74 -7.58
N TYR A 321 -12.38 13.14 -6.50
CA TYR A 321 -13.28 14.28 -6.46
C TYR A 321 -13.11 15.02 -5.14
N GLY A 322 -13.05 16.33 -5.20
CA GLY A 322 -13.03 17.19 -4.03
C GLY A 322 -13.89 18.42 -4.24
N ASP A 323 -14.44 18.95 -3.16
CA ASP A 323 -15.19 20.20 -3.18
C ASP A 323 -15.19 20.85 -1.80
N SER A 324 -15.56 22.11 -1.75
CA SER A 324 -15.76 22.85 -0.51
C SER A 324 -17.19 22.70 0.02
N TYR A 325 -17.36 23.05 1.27
CA TYR A 325 -18.69 23.25 1.88
C TYR A 325 -18.61 24.39 2.91
N GLY A 326 -19.78 24.83 3.40
CA GLY A 326 -19.83 25.93 4.36
C GLY A 326 -19.41 27.27 3.76
N ASP A 327 -18.48 27.96 4.42
CA ASP A 327 -18.06 29.31 4.06
C ASP A 327 -16.86 29.35 3.10
N THR A 328 -16.17 28.25 2.86
CA THR A 328 -15.05 28.15 1.93
C THR A 328 -15.58 28.16 0.48
N SER A 329 -15.06 29.04 -0.34
CA SER A 329 -15.62 29.37 -1.67
C SER A 329 -15.47 28.25 -2.71
N SER A 330 -14.40 27.46 -2.64
CA SER A 330 -14.11 26.32 -3.54
C SER A 330 -13.13 25.37 -2.86
N LEU A 331 -12.85 24.23 -3.48
CA LEU A 331 -11.73 23.40 -3.04
C LEU A 331 -10.45 24.25 -3.05
N PRO A 332 -9.65 24.29 -1.96
CA PRO A 332 -8.38 25.00 -1.96
C PRO A 332 -7.49 24.51 -3.12
N PHE A 333 -6.93 25.42 -3.90
CA PHE A 333 -6.15 25.07 -5.09
C PHE A 333 -4.92 24.20 -4.75
N PHE A 334 -4.34 24.34 -3.56
CA PHE A 334 -3.25 23.49 -3.07
C PHE A 334 -3.69 22.06 -2.69
N GLU A 335 -4.99 21.79 -2.69
CA GLU A 335 -5.62 20.47 -2.54
C GLU A 335 -6.09 19.85 -3.87
N ASN A 336 -5.89 20.57 -4.98
CA ASN A 336 -6.27 20.13 -6.31
C ASN A 336 -5.55 18.84 -6.72
N TYR A 337 -6.18 18.12 -7.63
CA TYR A 337 -5.59 16.95 -8.28
C TYR A 337 -4.81 17.37 -9.51
N PHE A 338 -3.70 16.66 -9.75
CA PHE A 338 -2.84 16.80 -10.91
C PHE A 338 -2.66 15.47 -11.64
N LEU A 339 -2.44 15.51 -12.95
CA LEU A 339 -2.03 14.37 -13.77
C LEU A 339 -0.87 14.78 -14.70
N GLY A 340 -0.30 13.81 -15.38
CA GLY A 340 0.94 13.87 -16.13
C GLY A 340 2.08 13.20 -15.36
N GLY A 341 3.09 12.74 -16.07
CA GLY A 341 4.27 12.13 -15.50
C GLY A 341 4.25 10.60 -15.40
N PRO A 342 5.37 10.00 -14.96
CA PRO A 342 5.67 8.57 -15.05
C PRO A 342 4.75 7.67 -14.19
N SER A 343 3.95 8.25 -13.28
CA SER A 343 3.06 7.51 -12.38
C SER A 343 1.58 7.66 -12.73
N THR A 344 1.24 8.46 -13.75
CA THR A 344 -0.14 8.75 -14.15
C THR A 344 -0.34 8.59 -15.65
N VAL A 345 -0.27 9.65 -16.45
CA VAL A 345 -0.35 9.62 -17.91
C VAL A 345 1.06 9.86 -18.45
N ARG A 346 1.76 8.78 -18.80
CA ARG A 346 3.13 8.84 -19.31
C ARG A 346 3.18 9.53 -20.67
N GLY A 347 4.31 10.16 -21.00
CA GLY A 347 4.46 10.96 -22.22
C GLY A 347 4.09 12.43 -22.09
N PHE A 348 3.49 12.81 -20.97
CA PHE A 348 3.24 14.20 -20.58
C PHE A 348 4.11 14.55 -19.37
N SER A 349 4.54 15.81 -19.29
CA SER A 349 5.33 16.31 -18.15
C SER A 349 4.56 16.14 -16.85
N THR A 350 5.29 16.01 -15.74
CA THR A 350 4.67 15.81 -14.42
C THR A 350 3.80 16.99 -14.06
N PHE A 351 2.56 16.71 -13.62
CA PHE A 351 1.55 17.69 -13.22
C PHE A 351 1.06 18.66 -14.30
N SER A 352 1.45 18.48 -15.56
CA SER A 352 1.15 19.41 -16.66
C SER A 352 -0.27 19.35 -17.19
N LEU A 353 -1.05 18.31 -16.84
CA LEU A 353 -2.39 18.10 -17.38
C LEU A 353 -3.49 18.71 -16.53
N GLY A 354 -4.41 19.40 -17.16
CA GLY A 354 -5.63 19.95 -16.56
C GLY A 354 -5.72 21.47 -16.64
N PRO A 355 -6.63 22.06 -15.83
CA PRO A 355 -6.85 23.50 -15.79
C PRO A 355 -5.59 24.29 -15.48
N ARG A 356 -5.47 25.45 -16.15
CA ARG A 356 -4.35 26.35 -15.98
C ARG A 356 -4.80 27.67 -15.38
N ASP A 357 -3.89 28.33 -14.73
CA ASP A 357 -4.10 29.64 -14.14
C ASP A 357 -3.97 30.79 -15.16
N SER A 358 -4.07 32.05 -14.70
CA SER A 358 -3.98 33.24 -15.54
C SER A 358 -2.59 33.53 -16.12
N GLN A 359 -1.56 32.87 -15.63
CA GLN A 359 -0.19 32.93 -16.14
C GLN A 359 0.08 31.80 -17.17
N GLY A 360 -0.83 30.83 -17.28
CA GLY A 360 -0.69 29.67 -18.13
C GLY A 360 -0.07 28.46 -17.44
N GLU A 361 0.15 28.54 -16.12
CA GLU A 361 0.74 27.45 -15.34
C GLU A 361 -0.32 26.45 -14.86
N PRO A 362 0.00 25.15 -14.74
CA PRO A 362 -0.92 24.13 -14.23
C PRO A 362 -1.39 24.46 -12.80
N LEU A 363 -2.71 24.57 -12.61
CA LEU A 363 -3.34 24.80 -11.31
C LEU A 363 -4.02 23.56 -10.76
N GLY A 364 -4.10 22.51 -11.58
CA GLY A 364 -4.85 21.30 -11.25
C GLY A 364 -6.36 21.53 -11.22
N GLY A 365 -7.11 20.57 -10.70
CA GLY A 365 -8.56 20.65 -10.62
C GLY A 365 -9.14 19.80 -9.52
N ASN A 366 -10.44 19.96 -9.30
CA ASN A 366 -11.14 19.27 -8.22
C ASN A 366 -11.56 17.83 -8.54
N THR A 367 -11.45 17.43 -9.82
CA THR A 367 -11.84 16.09 -10.27
C THR A 367 -10.74 15.48 -11.13
N LYS A 368 -10.33 14.25 -10.83
CA LYS A 368 -9.39 13.46 -11.66
C LYS A 368 -10.00 12.14 -12.11
N VAL A 369 -9.70 11.77 -13.33
CA VAL A 369 -10.00 10.45 -13.91
C VAL A 369 -8.73 9.93 -14.55
N LEU A 370 -8.32 8.71 -14.18
CA LEU A 370 -7.11 8.07 -14.69
C LEU A 370 -7.37 6.58 -14.95
N GLY A 371 -6.93 6.09 -16.08
CA GLY A 371 -6.91 4.68 -16.45
C GLY A 371 -5.57 4.29 -17.06
N ASN A 372 -5.00 3.18 -16.59
CA ASN A 372 -3.78 2.61 -17.13
C ASN A 372 -4.00 1.15 -17.47
N MET A 373 -3.49 0.71 -18.59
CA MET A 373 -3.47 -0.69 -19.02
C MET A 373 -2.06 -1.07 -19.38
N GLU A 374 -1.56 -2.17 -18.82
CA GLU A 374 -0.19 -2.64 -19.07
C GLU A 374 -0.14 -4.14 -19.35
N LEU A 375 0.56 -4.51 -20.42
CA LEU A 375 0.99 -5.87 -20.66
C LEU A 375 2.41 -6.03 -20.08
N LEU A 376 2.52 -6.80 -19.01
CA LEU A 376 3.72 -6.98 -18.20
C LEU A 376 4.37 -8.33 -18.51
N TYR A 377 5.68 -8.33 -18.76
CA TYR A 377 6.46 -9.55 -18.96
C TYR A 377 7.77 -9.50 -18.17
N PRO A 378 8.13 -10.55 -17.41
CA PRO A 378 9.42 -10.58 -16.72
C PRO A 378 10.56 -10.61 -17.73
N ALA A 379 11.59 -9.76 -17.55
CA ALA A 379 12.72 -9.72 -18.45
C ALA A 379 13.47 -11.05 -18.43
N PRO A 380 13.77 -11.69 -19.59
CA PRO A 380 14.31 -13.05 -19.63
C PRO A 380 15.64 -13.23 -18.89
N PHE A 381 16.46 -12.17 -18.84
CA PHE A 381 17.77 -12.18 -18.18
C PHE A 381 17.73 -11.84 -16.68
N MET A 382 16.63 -11.24 -16.16
CA MET A 382 16.44 -10.91 -14.74
C MET A 382 14.95 -11.02 -14.32
N PRO A 383 14.31 -12.20 -14.42
CA PRO A 383 12.86 -12.33 -14.30
C PRO A 383 12.31 -12.03 -12.90
N LYS A 384 13.15 -12.05 -11.86
CA LYS A 384 12.76 -11.75 -10.47
C LYS A 384 12.91 -10.27 -10.11
N ALA A 385 13.72 -9.53 -10.86
CA ALA A 385 14.08 -8.16 -10.53
C ALA A 385 13.65 -7.15 -11.61
N MET A 386 13.30 -7.60 -12.82
CA MET A 386 12.99 -6.69 -13.92
C MET A 386 11.75 -7.14 -14.69
N ARG A 387 10.92 -6.15 -15.05
CA ARG A 387 9.77 -6.30 -15.95
C ARG A 387 9.88 -5.31 -17.10
N ILE A 388 9.46 -5.76 -18.26
CA ILE A 388 9.20 -4.94 -19.44
C ILE A 388 7.68 -4.82 -19.61
N SER A 389 7.21 -3.71 -20.11
CA SER A 389 5.79 -3.49 -20.37
C SER A 389 5.54 -2.79 -21.70
N ALA A 390 4.38 -3.09 -22.29
CA ALA A 390 3.71 -2.22 -23.24
C ALA A 390 2.46 -1.67 -22.56
N PHE A 391 2.20 -0.39 -22.71
CA PHE A 391 1.12 0.25 -21.96
C PHE A 391 0.30 1.23 -22.80
N ALA A 392 -0.89 1.52 -22.31
CA ALA A 392 -1.73 2.63 -22.73
C ALA A 392 -2.30 3.32 -21.48
N ASP A 393 -2.21 4.63 -21.46
CA ASP A 393 -2.69 5.48 -20.38
C ASP A 393 -3.75 6.44 -20.90
N ALA A 394 -4.71 6.78 -20.06
CA ALA A 394 -5.74 7.80 -20.35
C ALA A 394 -6.05 8.57 -19.07
N GLY A 395 -6.16 9.89 -19.13
CA GLY A 395 -6.49 10.68 -17.96
C GLY A 395 -6.91 12.09 -18.27
N ALA A 396 -7.69 12.67 -17.38
CA ALA A 396 -8.12 14.06 -17.42
C ALA A 396 -8.28 14.61 -16.00
N VAL A 397 -8.05 15.90 -15.88
CA VAL A 397 -8.33 16.70 -14.69
C VAL A 397 -9.33 17.77 -15.08
N TYR A 398 -10.37 17.93 -14.27
CA TYR A 398 -11.43 18.88 -14.48
C TYR A 398 -11.53 19.84 -13.31
N ASP A 399 -11.97 21.06 -13.58
CA ASP A 399 -12.27 22.07 -12.57
C ASP A 399 -13.78 22.10 -12.26
N SER A 400 -14.14 22.76 -11.18
CA SER A 400 -15.52 23.04 -10.76
C SER A 400 -16.33 23.69 -11.90
N GLY A 401 -17.42 23.04 -12.31
CA GLY A 401 -18.28 23.51 -13.38
C GLY A 401 -17.91 23.08 -14.79
N SER A 402 -16.80 22.36 -14.97
CA SER A 402 -16.46 21.68 -16.22
C SER A 402 -17.35 20.46 -16.46
N ASP A 403 -17.64 20.16 -17.72
CA ASP A 403 -18.30 18.89 -18.07
C ASP A 403 -17.30 17.73 -17.92
N ILE A 404 -17.44 16.95 -16.83
CA ILE A 404 -16.60 15.79 -16.50
C ILE A 404 -16.63 14.67 -17.57
N PHE A 405 -17.50 14.75 -18.55
CA PHE A 405 -17.56 13.84 -19.68
C PHE A 405 -17.06 14.47 -20.98
N ASN A 406 -16.47 15.68 -20.91
CA ASN A 406 -15.86 16.29 -22.08
C ASN A 406 -14.64 15.47 -22.54
N SER A 407 -14.80 14.77 -23.66
CA SER A 407 -13.72 13.95 -24.24
C SER A 407 -12.53 14.76 -24.75
N ASP A 408 -12.69 16.06 -24.99
CA ASP A 408 -11.63 16.93 -25.49
C ASP A 408 -10.55 17.18 -24.42
N GLU A 409 -10.92 17.07 -23.15
CA GLU A 409 -9.99 17.16 -22.01
C GLU A 409 -9.24 15.84 -21.73
N LEU A 410 -9.66 14.72 -22.31
CA LEU A 410 -9.05 13.42 -22.05
C LEU A 410 -7.77 13.27 -22.88
N ARG A 411 -6.64 13.09 -22.20
CA ARG A 411 -5.33 12.84 -22.80
C ARG A 411 -5.02 11.35 -22.80
N TYR A 412 -4.37 10.90 -23.85
CA TYR A 412 -3.99 9.50 -24.03
C TYR A 412 -2.50 9.38 -24.30
N SER A 413 -1.92 8.29 -23.93
CA SER A 413 -0.60 7.91 -24.38
C SER A 413 -0.48 6.40 -24.55
N ALA A 414 0.46 5.97 -25.38
CA ALA A 414 0.84 4.56 -25.49
C ALA A 414 2.35 4.45 -25.61
N GLY A 415 2.90 3.38 -25.06
CA GLY A 415 4.34 3.26 -25.01
C GLY A 415 4.85 1.94 -24.49
N ILE A 416 6.15 1.93 -24.22
CA ILE A 416 6.87 0.82 -23.63
C ILE A 416 7.58 1.25 -22.35
N GLY A 417 7.73 0.33 -21.39
CA GLY A 417 8.37 0.63 -20.12
C GLY A 417 9.26 -0.49 -19.61
N VAL A 418 10.16 -0.12 -18.74
CA VAL A 418 11.02 -1.04 -17.99
C VAL A 418 10.98 -0.67 -16.52
N GLN A 419 10.72 -1.67 -15.68
CA GLN A 419 10.77 -1.54 -14.23
C GLN A 419 11.83 -2.48 -13.69
N TRP A 420 12.80 -1.95 -12.98
CA TRP A 420 13.92 -2.72 -12.45
C TRP A 420 14.12 -2.45 -10.96
N LEU A 421 14.03 -3.52 -10.15
CA LEU A 421 14.47 -3.52 -8.75
C LEU A 421 15.98 -3.72 -8.70
N SER A 422 16.72 -2.64 -8.83
CA SER A 422 18.19 -2.69 -8.78
C SER A 422 18.68 -2.80 -7.33
N PRO A 423 19.92 -3.26 -7.10
CA PRO A 423 20.52 -3.25 -5.76
C PRO A 423 20.62 -1.86 -5.10
N VAL A 424 20.56 -0.81 -5.89
CA VAL A 424 20.68 0.60 -5.43
C VAL A 424 19.34 1.34 -5.40
N GLY A 425 18.23 0.68 -5.75
CA GLY A 425 16.89 1.25 -5.72
C GLY A 425 16.04 0.83 -6.91
N ALA A 426 14.78 1.19 -6.86
CA ALA A 426 13.85 0.98 -7.95
C ALA A 426 14.13 1.95 -9.10
N ILE A 427 14.13 1.44 -10.32
CA ILE A 427 14.37 2.22 -11.53
C ILE A 427 13.20 2.00 -12.47
N LYS A 428 12.68 3.08 -13.03
CA LYS A 428 11.63 3.04 -14.06
C LYS A 428 12.10 3.85 -15.25
N PHE A 429 11.92 3.28 -16.44
CA PHE A 429 12.05 3.96 -17.72
C PHE A 429 10.76 3.78 -18.48
N SER A 430 10.31 4.81 -19.15
CA SER A 430 9.22 4.74 -20.12
C SER A 430 9.50 5.60 -21.33
N TYR A 431 9.07 5.13 -22.48
CA TYR A 431 8.95 5.91 -23.70
C TYR A 431 7.51 5.84 -24.14
N ALA A 432 6.85 6.99 -24.28
CA ALA A 432 5.43 7.09 -24.60
C ALA A 432 5.19 8.16 -25.65
N GLU A 433 4.33 7.83 -26.61
CA GLU A 433 3.79 8.78 -27.56
C GLU A 433 2.47 9.36 -26.99
N PRO A 434 2.37 10.66 -26.75
CA PRO A 434 1.14 11.30 -26.30
C PRO A 434 0.20 11.63 -27.46
N PHE A 435 -1.10 11.41 -27.24
CA PHE A 435 -2.17 11.69 -28.19
C PHE A 435 -3.19 12.65 -27.61
N ASN A 436 -3.98 13.29 -28.48
CA ASN A 436 -5.01 14.26 -28.11
C ASN A 436 -4.45 15.40 -27.25
N LYS A 437 -3.33 15.97 -27.70
CA LYS A 437 -2.68 17.10 -27.01
C LYS A 437 -3.39 18.41 -27.28
N ASP A 438 -3.50 19.25 -26.26
CA ASP A 438 -3.79 20.68 -26.42
C ASP A 438 -2.46 21.44 -26.70
N ASN A 439 -2.58 22.68 -27.16
CA ASN A 439 -1.44 23.56 -27.41
C ASN A 439 -0.66 23.92 -26.13
N GLN A 440 -1.28 23.79 -24.97
CA GLN A 440 -0.70 24.09 -23.67
C GLN A 440 -0.13 22.84 -22.97
N ASP A 441 -0.38 21.65 -23.52
CA ASP A 441 0.12 20.41 -22.91
C ASP A 441 1.63 20.27 -23.16
N GLU A 442 2.36 19.98 -22.09
CA GLU A 442 3.79 19.72 -22.15
C GLU A 442 4.04 18.24 -22.32
N SER A 443 4.78 17.88 -23.37
CA SER A 443 5.10 16.49 -23.70
C SER A 443 6.49 16.14 -23.22
N GLU A 444 6.60 15.01 -22.55
CA GLU A 444 7.86 14.39 -22.13
C GLU A 444 7.84 12.90 -22.48
N GLU A 445 8.22 12.59 -23.72
CA GLU A 445 8.09 11.25 -24.27
C GLU A 445 8.98 10.21 -23.57
N PHE A 446 10.18 10.61 -23.14
CA PHE A 446 11.09 9.75 -22.39
C PHE A 446 11.08 10.17 -20.92
N GLN A 447 10.69 9.25 -20.06
CA GLN A 447 10.62 9.50 -18.63
C GLN A 447 11.45 8.48 -17.85
N PHE A 448 12.14 8.98 -16.83
CA PHE A 448 13.05 8.22 -16.00
C PHE A 448 12.85 8.58 -14.53
N THR A 449 12.76 7.56 -13.65
CA THR A 449 12.81 7.74 -12.20
C THR A 449 13.75 6.71 -11.57
N PHE A 450 14.49 7.16 -10.55
CA PHE A 450 15.42 6.33 -9.80
C PHE A 450 15.19 6.53 -8.29
N GLY A 451 15.25 5.45 -7.51
CA GLY A 451 15.13 5.51 -6.06
C GLY A 451 13.69 5.64 -5.53
N SER A 452 12.69 5.86 -6.41
CA SER A 452 11.28 5.88 -6.02
C SER A 452 10.76 4.47 -5.73
N SER A 453 9.82 4.33 -4.78
CA SER A 453 9.07 3.08 -4.57
C SER A 453 8.13 2.80 -5.77
N PHE A 454 7.87 1.52 -6.03
CA PHE A 454 6.85 1.10 -7.02
C PHE A 454 5.44 1.28 -6.49
#